data_d2770b2a17b17feddc44b59e97d3fba0
#
_entry.id   d2770b2a17b17feddc44b59e97d3fba0
#
_cell.length_a   1.000
_cell.length_b   1.000
_cell.length_c   1.000
_cell.angle_alpha   90.00
_cell.angle_beta   90.00
_cell.angle_gamma   90.00
#
_symmetry.space_group_name_H-M   'P 1'
#
loop_
_entity.id
_entity.type
_entity.pdbx_description
1 polymer ?
#
loop_
_entity_poly.entity_id
_entity_poly.type
_entity_poly.pdbx_seq_one_letter_code
_entity_poly.pdbx_strand_id
1 'polypeptide(L)'
;MSDILNTILARKAQEITERSTRVALVELVARAADAPPTRGFADALHTAIRHGEPAVIAEVKKASPSKGVIRPDFHPADIAMSYEFGGAACLSVLTDVDFFQGADAYLQQAREACTLPVLRKDFTVDPYQVYEARVLGADCILLIVAALDDAQLVELSGLAMQLDMDVLVEVHDIDELERALQVPVPLVGINNRNLRTFEVSLDVTLEMKDAVPKDRLLVTESGILVPEDVAKMRAAGVNAFLVGETFMRAEEPGEALRRLFFAHE
;
A
#
# COMPACT_ATOMS: atom_id res chain seq x y z
N MET A 1 7.77 -14.16 13.23
CA MET A 1 7.01 -12.88 13.25
C MET A 1 7.59 -11.93 14.29
N SER A 2 7.49 -10.61 14.10
CA SER A 2 7.87 -9.64 15.13
C SER A 2 6.78 -9.53 16.20
N ASP A 3 7.14 -9.14 17.45
CA ASP A 3 6.16 -9.01 18.54
C ASP A 3 5.09 -7.97 18.21
N ILE A 4 5.47 -6.90 17.52
CA ILE A 4 4.51 -5.87 17.11
C ILE A 4 3.50 -6.40 16.06
N LEU A 5 3.94 -7.18 15.07
CA LEU A 5 3.05 -7.76 14.08
C LEU A 5 2.05 -8.72 14.73
N ASN A 6 2.49 -9.59 15.64
CA ASN A 6 1.61 -10.48 16.39
C ASN A 6 0.53 -9.71 17.18
N THR A 7 0.94 -8.59 17.81
CA THR A 7 0.02 -7.72 18.55
C THR A 7 -1.03 -7.10 17.62
N ILE A 8 -0.60 -6.63 16.45
CA ILE A 8 -1.50 -6.06 15.43
C ILE A 8 -2.49 -7.11 14.94
N LEU A 9 -2.01 -8.32 14.60
CA LEU A 9 -2.86 -9.39 14.09
C LEU A 9 -3.90 -9.86 15.12
N ALA A 10 -3.51 -9.96 16.39
CA ALA A 10 -4.44 -10.27 17.47
C ALA A 10 -5.54 -9.20 17.61
N ARG A 11 -5.19 -7.91 17.45
CA ARG A 11 -6.18 -6.82 17.47
C ARG A 11 -7.09 -6.85 16.23
N LYS A 12 -6.54 -7.16 15.04
CA LYS A 12 -7.34 -7.30 13.80
C LYS A 12 -8.40 -8.40 13.92
N ALA A 13 -8.09 -9.54 14.52
CA ALA A 13 -9.08 -10.58 14.75
C ALA A 13 -10.26 -10.10 15.62
N GLN A 14 -9.99 -9.27 16.64
CA GLN A 14 -11.03 -8.64 17.45
C GLN A 14 -11.82 -7.61 16.65
N GLU A 15 -11.14 -6.74 15.90
CA GLU A 15 -11.75 -5.71 15.07
C GLU A 15 -12.71 -6.32 14.04
N ILE A 16 -12.30 -7.39 13.35
CA ILE A 16 -13.15 -8.12 12.40
C ILE A 16 -14.39 -8.64 13.08
N THR A 17 -14.25 -9.24 14.28
CA THR A 17 -15.39 -9.71 15.08
C THR A 17 -16.32 -8.56 15.44
N GLU A 18 -15.79 -7.42 15.92
CA GLU A 18 -16.58 -6.24 16.26
C GLU A 18 -17.31 -5.65 15.04
N ARG A 19 -16.65 -5.58 13.89
CA ARG A 19 -17.21 -5.05 12.64
C ARG A 19 -18.30 -5.99 12.08
N SER A 20 -18.07 -7.31 12.09
CA SER A 20 -19.02 -8.30 11.57
C SER A 20 -20.33 -8.37 12.38
N THR A 21 -20.32 -7.96 13.65
CA THR A 21 -21.56 -7.79 14.44
C THR A 21 -22.39 -6.57 14.04
N ARG A 22 -21.76 -5.56 13.45
CA ARG A 22 -22.42 -4.31 12.99
C ARG A 22 -22.91 -4.43 11.55
N VAL A 23 -22.09 -5.01 10.69
CA VAL A 23 -22.39 -5.26 9.27
C VAL A 23 -22.07 -6.72 8.96
N ALA A 24 -23.07 -7.53 8.68
CA ALA A 24 -22.86 -8.94 8.37
C ALA A 24 -22.13 -9.11 7.02
N LEU A 25 -21.32 -10.18 6.88
CA LEU A 25 -20.59 -10.47 5.65
C LEU A 25 -21.52 -10.49 4.41
N VAL A 26 -22.71 -11.09 4.52
CA VAL A 26 -23.69 -11.15 3.43
C VAL A 26 -24.10 -9.75 2.95
N GLU A 27 -24.16 -8.79 3.84
CA GLU A 27 -24.46 -7.40 3.51
C GLU A 27 -23.27 -6.73 2.79
N LEU A 28 -22.03 -6.98 3.24
CA LEU A 28 -20.83 -6.50 2.53
C LEU A 28 -20.73 -7.10 1.13
N VAL A 29 -21.02 -8.38 0.96
CA VAL A 29 -21.05 -9.03 -0.36
C VAL A 29 -22.03 -8.34 -1.30
N ALA A 30 -23.25 -8.05 -0.83
CA ALA A 30 -24.27 -7.34 -1.61
C ALA A 30 -23.80 -5.91 -1.97
N ARG A 31 -23.27 -5.17 -0.99
CA ARG A 31 -22.76 -3.81 -1.22
C ARG A 31 -21.55 -3.77 -2.16
N ALA A 32 -20.68 -4.77 -2.10
CA ALA A 32 -19.51 -4.87 -2.97
C ALA A 32 -19.91 -5.07 -4.45
N ALA A 33 -21.01 -5.79 -4.70
CA ALA A 33 -21.54 -5.97 -6.04
C ALA A 33 -22.06 -4.67 -6.66
N ASP A 34 -22.57 -3.74 -5.82
CA ASP A 34 -23.07 -2.44 -6.25
C ASP A 34 -22.00 -1.32 -6.20
N ALA A 35 -20.77 -1.64 -5.78
CA ALA A 35 -19.71 -0.65 -5.65
C ALA A 35 -19.26 -0.12 -7.04
N PRO A 36 -18.90 1.17 -7.16
CA PRO A 36 -18.41 1.76 -8.41
C PRO A 36 -17.19 0.99 -8.96
N PRO A 37 -16.94 1.00 -10.27
CA PRO A 37 -15.78 0.34 -10.86
C PRO A 37 -14.47 0.78 -10.21
N THR A 38 -13.49 -0.14 -10.16
CA THR A 38 -12.13 0.18 -9.74
C THR A 38 -11.43 1.05 -10.79
N ARG A 39 -10.41 1.79 -10.36
CA ARG A 39 -9.66 2.74 -11.20
C ARG A 39 -8.41 2.14 -11.84
N GLY A 40 -8.14 0.83 -11.65
CA GLY A 40 -6.98 0.13 -12.23
C GLY A 40 -5.66 0.58 -11.60
N PHE A 41 -5.36 0.09 -10.40
CA PHE A 41 -4.18 0.50 -9.63
C PHE A 41 -2.87 0.08 -10.31
N ALA A 42 -2.76 -1.18 -10.74
CA ALA A 42 -1.58 -1.67 -11.44
C ALA A 42 -1.41 -0.99 -12.81
N ASP A 43 -2.51 -0.73 -13.53
CA ASP A 43 -2.48 -0.05 -14.82
C ASP A 43 -1.96 1.39 -14.73
N ALA A 44 -2.31 2.11 -13.66
CA ALA A 44 -1.80 3.47 -13.42
C ALA A 44 -0.28 3.46 -13.22
N LEU A 45 0.27 2.52 -12.45
CA LEU A 45 1.70 2.36 -12.25
C LEU A 45 2.42 2.00 -13.56
N HIS A 46 1.89 1.04 -14.31
CA HIS A 46 2.43 0.67 -15.62
C HIS A 46 2.40 1.83 -16.61
N THR A 47 1.38 2.68 -16.54
CA THR A 47 1.27 3.85 -17.42
C THR A 47 2.35 4.87 -17.13
N ALA A 48 2.62 5.21 -15.87
CA ALA A 48 3.72 6.09 -15.48
C ALA A 48 5.07 5.55 -16.01
N ILE A 49 5.34 4.26 -15.79
CA ILE A 49 6.60 3.63 -16.23
C ILE A 49 6.74 3.64 -17.76
N ARG A 50 5.65 3.38 -18.50
CA ARG A 50 5.68 3.45 -20.00
C ARG A 50 5.99 4.84 -20.52
N HIS A 51 5.64 5.89 -19.76
CA HIS A 51 6.00 7.27 -20.09
C HIS A 51 7.43 7.64 -19.67
N GLY A 52 8.19 6.71 -19.08
CA GLY A 52 9.55 6.93 -18.60
C GLY A 52 9.62 7.58 -17.21
N GLU A 53 8.46 7.75 -16.57
CA GLU A 53 8.34 8.39 -15.26
C GLU A 53 8.44 7.37 -14.10
N PRO A 54 8.88 7.79 -12.91
CA PRO A 54 8.76 6.98 -11.70
C PRO A 54 7.28 6.81 -11.32
N ALA A 55 6.86 5.57 -11.05
CA ALA A 55 5.51 5.28 -10.59
C ALA A 55 5.43 5.42 -9.07
N VAL A 56 4.88 6.53 -8.58
CA VAL A 56 4.85 6.85 -7.15
C VAL A 56 3.49 6.49 -6.55
N ILE A 57 3.49 5.58 -5.57
CA ILE A 57 2.38 5.33 -4.65
C ILE A 57 2.60 6.24 -3.44
N ALA A 58 1.84 7.33 -3.36
CA ALA A 58 1.98 8.32 -2.30
C ALA A 58 1.13 7.94 -1.08
N GLU A 59 1.77 7.76 0.07
CA GLU A 59 1.10 7.26 1.27
C GLU A 59 0.55 8.38 2.14
N VAL A 60 -0.76 8.31 2.43
CA VAL A 60 -1.52 9.16 3.34
C VAL A 60 -1.52 8.52 4.71
N LYS A 61 -0.63 9.00 5.61
CA LYS A 61 -0.35 8.38 6.91
C LYS A 61 -0.24 9.42 8.03
N LYS A 62 -1.12 9.33 9.03
CA LYS A 62 -1.13 10.23 10.19
C LYS A 62 -0.04 9.89 11.21
N ALA A 63 0.09 8.61 11.53
CA ALA A 63 0.99 8.11 12.56
C ALA A 63 1.56 6.73 12.19
N SER A 64 2.59 6.29 12.92
CA SER A 64 3.10 4.92 12.85
C SER A 64 3.64 4.46 14.22
N PRO A 65 3.70 3.13 14.49
CA PRO A 65 4.24 2.61 15.76
C PRO A 65 5.67 3.06 16.04
N SER A 66 6.51 3.18 15.01
CA SER A 66 7.93 3.53 15.16
C SER A 66 8.20 5.03 15.32
N LYS A 67 7.27 5.92 14.91
CA LYS A 67 7.48 7.37 14.83
C LYS A 67 6.44 8.19 15.59
N GLY A 68 5.37 7.55 16.10
CA GLY A 68 4.23 8.27 16.68
C GLY A 68 3.47 9.08 15.63
N VAL A 69 2.90 10.21 16.03
CA VAL A 69 2.20 11.13 15.12
C VAL A 69 3.21 11.83 14.22
N ILE A 70 3.03 11.64 12.89
CA ILE A 70 3.89 12.20 11.85
C ILE A 70 3.32 13.55 11.38
N ARG A 71 2.00 13.61 11.17
CA ARG A 71 1.28 14.80 10.71
C ARG A 71 0.08 15.08 11.62
N PRO A 72 0.20 16.02 12.60
CA PRO A 72 -0.91 16.35 13.51
C PRO A 72 -2.10 16.98 12.80
N ASP A 73 -1.83 17.95 11.91
CA ASP A 73 -2.82 18.56 11.03
C ASP A 73 -3.01 17.69 9.80
N PHE A 74 -4.05 16.83 9.83
CA PHE A 74 -4.22 15.73 8.90
C PHE A 74 -5.57 15.79 8.20
N HIS A 75 -5.53 16.19 6.92
CA HIS A 75 -6.68 16.34 6.03
C HIS A 75 -6.51 15.44 4.80
N PRO A 76 -7.05 14.20 4.80
CA PRO A 76 -6.83 13.23 3.72
C PRO A 76 -7.22 13.73 2.33
N ALA A 77 -8.30 14.51 2.23
CA ALA A 77 -8.73 15.08 0.96
C ALA A 77 -7.71 16.06 0.37
N ASP A 78 -7.22 17.00 1.18
CA ASP A 78 -6.23 18.00 0.76
C ASP A 78 -4.88 17.34 0.41
N ILE A 79 -4.48 16.35 1.21
CA ILE A 79 -3.27 15.56 0.96
C ILE A 79 -3.38 14.80 -0.37
N ALA A 80 -4.53 14.17 -0.66
CA ALA A 80 -4.76 13.44 -1.90
C ALA A 80 -4.69 14.34 -3.13
N MET A 81 -5.35 15.51 -3.09
CA MET A 81 -5.25 16.52 -4.15
C MET A 81 -3.82 17.02 -4.34
N SER A 82 -3.10 17.28 -3.24
CA SER A 82 -1.70 17.71 -3.27
C SER A 82 -0.81 16.65 -3.93
N TYR A 83 -1.03 15.36 -3.63
CA TYR A 83 -0.30 14.24 -4.24
C TYR A 83 -0.61 14.08 -5.73
N GLU A 84 -1.88 14.19 -6.14
CA GLU A 84 -2.26 14.13 -7.55
C GLU A 84 -1.58 15.27 -8.33
N PHE A 85 -1.61 16.49 -7.81
CA PHE A 85 -0.93 17.64 -8.41
C PHE A 85 0.59 17.48 -8.42
N GLY A 86 1.15 16.80 -7.41
CA GLY A 86 2.57 16.48 -7.29
C GLY A 86 3.07 15.41 -8.26
N GLY A 87 2.18 14.70 -8.96
CA GLY A 87 2.52 13.67 -9.95
C GLY A 87 2.50 12.23 -9.39
N ALA A 88 1.81 11.97 -8.27
CA ALA A 88 1.58 10.60 -7.82
C ALA A 88 0.80 9.79 -8.87
N ALA A 89 1.16 8.51 -9.05
CA ALA A 89 0.41 7.58 -9.90
C ALA A 89 -0.76 6.95 -9.15
N CYS A 90 -0.58 6.66 -7.86
CA CYS A 90 -1.57 6.04 -6.99
C CYS A 90 -1.44 6.59 -5.56
N LEU A 91 -2.48 6.35 -4.74
CA LEU A 91 -2.46 6.60 -3.30
C LEU A 91 -2.37 5.30 -2.51
N SER A 92 -1.77 5.38 -1.32
CA SER A 92 -1.85 4.36 -0.27
C SER A 92 -2.43 5.02 0.97
N VAL A 93 -3.57 4.56 1.49
CA VAL A 93 -4.23 5.20 2.63
C VAL A 93 -4.31 4.26 3.81
N LEU A 94 -3.72 4.67 4.95
CA LEU A 94 -3.75 3.91 6.20
C LEU A 94 -5.17 3.91 6.77
N THR A 95 -5.73 2.70 6.96
CA THR A 95 -7.04 2.52 7.59
C THR A 95 -6.95 1.87 8.98
N ASP A 96 -5.78 1.30 9.36
CA ASP A 96 -5.56 0.78 10.71
C ASP A 96 -5.69 1.89 11.77
N VAL A 97 -6.63 1.69 12.72
CA VAL A 97 -6.99 2.72 13.72
C VAL A 97 -6.01 2.73 14.89
N ASP A 98 -5.73 1.56 15.44
CA ASP A 98 -5.07 1.46 16.75
C ASP A 98 -3.57 1.76 16.69
N PHE A 99 -2.91 1.38 15.61
CA PHE A 99 -1.45 1.47 15.47
C PHE A 99 -0.99 2.62 14.54
N PHE A 100 -1.84 3.03 13.61
CA PHE A 100 -1.50 4.06 12.61
C PHE A 100 -2.40 5.31 12.68
N GLN A 101 -3.37 5.33 13.62
CA GLN A 101 -4.40 6.38 13.71
C GLN A 101 -5.11 6.63 12.37
N GLY A 102 -5.30 5.55 11.61
CA GLY A 102 -6.03 5.53 10.35
C GLY A 102 -7.54 5.52 10.55
N ALA A 103 -8.28 5.56 9.46
CA ALA A 103 -9.74 5.38 9.45
C ALA A 103 -10.23 5.02 8.05
N ASP A 104 -11.31 4.24 7.97
CA ASP A 104 -11.99 3.95 6.70
C ASP A 104 -12.44 5.23 5.99
N ALA A 105 -12.91 6.23 6.75
CA ALA A 105 -13.29 7.53 6.24
C ALA A 105 -12.14 8.29 5.55
N TYR A 106 -10.88 8.05 5.93
CA TYR A 106 -9.72 8.69 5.29
C TYR A 106 -9.52 8.18 3.86
N LEU A 107 -9.74 6.88 3.63
CA LEU A 107 -9.70 6.29 2.29
C LEU A 107 -10.79 6.90 1.41
N GLN A 108 -12.03 6.98 1.91
CA GLN A 108 -13.15 7.55 1.19
C GLN A 108 -12.91 9.03 0.85
N GLN A 109 -12.49 9.85 1.83
CA GLN A 109 -12.15 11.26 1.63
C GLN A 109 -11.04 11.46 0.58
N ALA A 110 -9.97 10.67 0.64
CA ALA A 110 -8.89 10.74 -0.32
C ALA A 110 -9.36 10.35 -1.73
N ARG A 111 -10.15 9.25 -1.84
CA ARG A 111 -10.69 8.80 -3.13
C ARG A 111 -11.64 9.80 -3.77
N GLU A 112 -12.52 10.44 -2.97
CA GLU A 112 -13.48 11.43 -3.45
C GLU A 112 -12.81 12.72 -3.94
N ALA A 113 -11.66 13.08 -3.36
CA ALA A 113 -10.96 14.33 -3.63
C ALA A 113 -10.10 14.30 -4.90
N CYS A 114 -9.77 13.13 -5.45
CA CYS A 114 -8.88 13.00 -6.61
C CYS A 114 -9.29 11.84 -7.54
N THR A 115 -8.62 11.72 -8.67
CA THR A 115 -8.86 10.65 -9.66
C THR A 115 -7.95 9.44 -9.48
N LEU A 116 -6.94 9.52 -8.62
CA LEU A 116 -5.94 8.47 -8.42
C LEU A 116 -6.56 7.17 -7.87
N PRO A 117 -6.08 6.00 -8.32
CA PRO A 117 -6.41 4.73 -7.69
C PRO A 117 -5.87 4.65 -6.26
N VAL A 118 -6.59 3.94 -5.38
CA VAL A 118 -6.30 3.91 -3.94
C VAL A 118 -6.06 2.50 -3.44
N LEU A 119 -4.91 2.28 -2.79
CA LEU A 119 -4.59 1.11 -2.00
C LEU A 119 -5.13 1.28 -0.57
N ARG A 120 -5.94 0.34 -0.08
CA ARG A 120 -6.22 0.21 1.36
C ARG A 120 -4.99 -0.36 2.06
N LYS A 121 -4.27 0.47 2.77
CA LYS A 121 -3.09 0.06 3.55
C LYS A 121 -3.54 -0.36 4.95
N ASP A 122 -3.76 -1.65 5.11
CA ASP A 122 -4.22 -2.30 6.35
C ASP A 122 -3.64 -3.72 6.44
N PHE A 123 -3.82 -4.40 7.58
CA PHE A 123 -3.45 -5.79 7.77
C PHE A 123 -4.62 -6.69 7.39
N THR A 124 -4.68 -7.07 6.12
CA THR A 124 -5.76 -7.90 5.58
C THR A 124 -5.47 -9.38 5.87
N VAL A 125 -6.32 -10.02 6.69
CA VAL A 125 -6.15 -11.42 7.14
C VAL A 125 -7.42 -12.25 7.00
N ASP A 126 -8.54 -11.65 6.58
CA ASP A 126 -9.85 -12.31 6.51
C ASP A 126 -10.64 -11.82 5.28
N PRO A 127 -11.43 -12.69 4.62
CA PRO A 127 -12.31 -12.33 3.51
C PRO A 127 -13.24 -11.15 3.80
N TYR A 128 -13.68 -10.99 5.05
CA TYR A 128 -14.50 -9.85 5.48
C TYR A 128 -13.85 -8.51 5.10
N GLN A 129 -12.54 -8.37 5.36
CA GLN A 129 -11.80 -7.14 5.07
C GLN A 129 -11.64 -6.88 3.57
N VAL A 130 -11.61 -7.93 2.74
CA VAL A 130 -11.53 -7.79 1.28
C VAL A 130 -12.85 -7.22 0.72
N TYR A 131 -14.00 -7.74 1.15
CA TYR A 131 -15.30 -7.16 0.79
C TYR A 131 -15.45 -5.74 1.33
N GLU A 132 -15.04 -5.51 2.57
CA GLU A 132 -15.07 -4.17 3.19
C GLU A 132 -14.21 -3.17 2.39
N ALA A 133 -12.99 -3.55 1.97
CA ALA A 133 -12.13 -2.72 1.12
C ALA A 133 -12.83 -2.33 -0.18
N ARG A 134 -13.49 -3.29 -0.84
CA ARG A 134 -14.26 -3.02 -2.06
C ARG A 134 -15.41 -2.04 -1.84
N VAL A 135 -16.15 -2.21 -0.74
CA VAL A 135 -17.27 -1.31 -0.35
C VAL A 135 -16.77 0.11 -0.02
N LEU A 136 -15.60 0.23 0.60
CA LEU A 136 -14.96 1.52 0.88
C LEU A 136 -14.45 2.22 -0.38
N GLY A 137 -14.36 1.50 -1.50
CA GLY A 137 -13.87 2.02 -2.77
C GLY A 137 -12.37 1.84 -2.99
N ALA A 138 -11.72 0.91 -2.30
CA ALA A 138 -10.35 0.56 -2.62
C ALA A 138 -10.24 -0.02 -4.03
N ASP A 139 -9.14 0.29 -4.71
CA ASP A 139 -8.77 -0.23 -6.02
C ASP A 139 -7.71 -1.32 -5.90
N CYS A 140 -7.04 -1.37 -4.75
CA CYS A 140 -6.00 -2.34 -4.40
C CYS A 140 -6.05 -2.65 -2.91
N ILE A 141 -5.67 -3.88 -2.53
CA ILE A 141 -5.43 -4.27 -1.13
C ILE A 141 -3.98 -4.67 -0.91
N LEU A 142 -3.57 -4.64 0.36
CA LEU A 142 -2.27 -5.13 0.82
C LEU A 142 -2.42 -6.54 1.40
N LEU A 143 -1.54 -7.45 0.97
CA LEU A 143 -1.33 -8.74 1.62
C LEU A 143 0.12 -8.83 2.09
N ILE A 144 0.36 -8.99 3.39
CA ILE A 144 1.70 -9.09 3.98
C ILE A 144 2.01 -10.56 4.19
N VAL A 145 3.03 -11.09 3.48
CA VAL A 145 3.37 -12.53 3.52
C VAL A 145 3.71 -13.00 4.92
N ALA A 146 4.42 -12.18 5.71
CA ALA A 146 4.73 -12.45 7.12
C ALA A 146 3.49 -12.64 8.01
N ALA A 147 2.33 -12.13 7.60
CA ALA A 147 1.08 -12.17 8.37
C ALA A 147 0.15 -13.32 7.97
N LEU A 148 0.41 -14.00 6.86
CA LEU A 148 -0.52 -14.95 6.23
C LEU A 148 0.15 -16.31 6.00
N ASP A 149 -0.63 -17.38 6.05
CA ASP A 149 -0.22 -18.66 5.49
C ASP A 149 -0.50 -18.73 3.97
N ASP A 150 -0.03 -19.79 3.31
CA ASP A 150 -0.13 -19.92 1.86
C ASP A 150 -1.59 -20.08 1.39
N ALA A 151 -2.43 -20.74 2.19
CA ALA A 151 -3.84 -20.91 1.88
C ALA A 151 -4.57 -19.55 1.94
N GLN A 152 -4.27 -18.74 2.96
CA GLN A 152 -4.80 -17.39 3.10
C GLN A 152 -4.33 -16.46 1.95
N LEU A 153 -3.05 -16.55 1.55
CA LEU A 153 -2.53 -15.77 0.41
C LEU A 153 -3.30 -16.06 -0.86
N VAL A 154 -3.56 -17.36 -1.15
CA VAL A 154 -4.33 -17.78 -2.33
C VAL A 154 -5.78 -17.34 -2.25
N GLU A 155 -6.43 -17.54 -1.09
CA GLU A 155 -7.84 -17.19 -0.88
C GLU A 155 -8.07 -15.69 -1.03
N LEU A 156 -7.32 -14.88 -0.28
CA LEU A 156 -7.53 -13.43 -0.21
C LEU A 156 -7.15 -12.73 -1.52
N SER A 157 -6.06 -13.17 -2.17
CA SER A 157 -5.70 -12.63 -3.49
C SER A 157 -6.71 -13.00 -4.55
N GLY A 158 -7.17 -14.25 -4.57
CA GLY A 158 -8.21 -14.72 -5.51
C GLY A 158 -9.52 -13.97 -5.31
N LEU A 159 -9.93 -13.71 -4.07
CA LEU A 159 -11.13 -12.95 -3.76
C LEU A 159 -11.02 -11.48 -4.20
N ALA A 160 -9.88 -10.83 -3.95
CA ALA A 160 -9.65 -9.45 -4.39
C ALA A 160 -9.75 -9.32 -5.91
N MET A 161 -9.12 -10.23 -6.65
CA MET A 161 -9.18 -10.27 -8.12
C MET A 161 -10.61 -10.52 -8.64
N GLN A 162 -11.40 -11.37 -7.97
CA GLN A 162 -12.83 -11.58 -8.32
C GLN A 162 -13.69 -10.32 -8.10
N LEU A 163 -13.23 -9.41 -7.24
CA LEU A 163 -13.86 -8.12 -6.97
C LEU A 163 -13.23 -6.97 -7.79
N ASP A 164 -12.47 -7.28 -8.83
CA ASP A 164 -11.77 -6.34 -9.71
C ASP A 164 -10.76 -5.42 -8.98
N MET A 165 -10.26 -5.83 -7.81
CA MET A 165 -9.19 -5.11 -7.11
C MET A 165 -7.83 -5.73 -7.42
N ASP A 166 -6.82 -4.88 -7.57
CA ASP A 166 -5.43 -5.30 -7.58
C ASP A 166 -4.94 -5.71 -6.19
N VAL A 167 -3.83 -6.42 -6.14
CA VAL A 167 -3.20 -6.87 -4.89
C VAL A 167 -1.73 -6.51 -4.91
N LEU A 168 -1.28 -5.78 -3.89
CA LEU A 168 0.13 -5.58 -3.56
C LEU A 168 0.52 -6.62 -2.50
N VAL A 169 1.40 -7.57 -2.87
CA VAL A 169 1.93 -8.55 -1.91
C VAL A 169 3.25 -8.03 -1.35
N GLU A 170 3.29 -7.72 -0.06
CA GLU A 170 4.47 -7.19 0.64
C GLU A 170 5.33 -8.31 1.19
N VAL A 171 6.64 -8.25 0.92
CA VAL A 171 7.66 -9.19 1.38
C VAL A 171 8.87 -8.48 1.99
N HIS A 172 9.61 -9.17 2.89
CA HIS A 172 10.75 -8.63 3.61
C HIS A 172 12.05 -9.39 3.38
N ASP A 173 11.96 -10.61 2.84
CA ASP A 173 13.11 -11.47 2.52
C ASP A 173 12.80 -12.40 1.36
N ILE A 174 13.79 -13.19 0.98
CA ILE A 174 13.70 -14.09 -0.19
C ILE A 174 12.72 -15.25 0.04
N ASP A 175 12.61 -15.75 1.26
CA ASP A 175 11.72 -16.87 1.59
C ASP A 175 10.25 -16.39 1.47
N GLU A 176 9.95 -15.16 1.92
CA GLU A 176 8.65 -14.53 1.72
C GLU A 176 8.36 -14.24 0.24
N LEU A 177 9.38 -13.82 -0.53
CA LEU A 177 9.23 -13.61 -1.97
C LEU A 177 8.86 -14.91 -2.69
N GLU A 178 9.54 -16.03 -2.38
CA GLU A 178 9.21 -17.34 -2.98
C GLU A 178 7.76 -17.74 -2.73
N ARG A 179 7.21 -17.45 -1.55
CA ARG A 179 5.79 -17.66 -1.22
C ARG A 179 4.87 -16.71 -1.98
N ALA A 180 5.21 -15.42 -2.06
CA ALA A 180 4.46 -14.42 -2.80
C ALA A 180 4.32 -14.75 -4.29
N LEU A 181 5.34 -15.35 -4.89
CA LEU A 181 5.33 -15.73 -6.30
C LEU A 181 4.41 -16.92 -6.64
N GLN A 182 3.87 -17.62 -5.63
CA GLN A 182 2.89 -18.69 -5.86
C GLN A 182 1.48 -18.16 -6.19
N VAL A 183 1.21 -16.88 -5.92
CA VAL A 183 -0.08 -16.26 -6.26
C VAL A 183 0.03 -15.38 -7.51
N PRO A 184 -0.97 -15.40 -8.42
CA PRO A 184 -0.88 -14.73 -9.72
C PRO A 184 -1.24 -13.23 -9.65
N VAL A 185 -0.62 -12.50 -8.70
CA VAL A 185 -0.89 -11.06 -8.49
C VAL A 185 0.08 -10.19 -9.28
N PRO A 186 -0.32 -9.00 -9.76
CA PRO A 186 0.51 -8.17 -10.62
C PRO A 186 1.63 -7.43 -9.88
N LEU A 187 1.50 -7.19 -8.57
CA LEU A 187 2.38 -6.30 -7.82
C LEU A 187 3.07 -7.04 -6.67
N VAL A 188 4.39 -6.87 -6.57
CA VAL A 188 5.21 -7.35 -5.46
C VAL A 188 5.88 -6.15 -4.81
N GLY A 189 5.64 -5.95 -3.52
CA GLY A 189 6.28 -4.91 -2.70
C GLY A 189 7.44 -5.49 -1.90
N ILE A 190 8.64 -4.96 -2.07
CA ILE A 190 9.77 -5.29 -1.18
C ILE A 190 9.90 -4.16 -0.16
N ASN A 191 9.62 -4.49 1.10
CA ASN A 191 9.73 -3.55 2.19
C ASN A 191 11.16 -3.56 2.77
N ASN A 192 11.87 -2.45 2.58
CA ASN A 192 13.23 -2.24 3.05
C ASN A 192 13.34 -2.08 4.58
N ARG A 193 12.21 -2.03 5.29
CA ARG A 193 12.18 -1.90 6.75
C ARG A 193 12.06 -3.27 7.41
N ASN A 194 13.04 -3.61 8.24
CA ASN A 194 12.94 -4.77 9.10
C ASN A 194 11.84 -4.57 10.15
N LEU A 195 10.85 -5.46 10.20
CA LEU A 195 9.71 -5.34 11.13
C LEU A 195 10.05 -5.60 12.60
N ARG A 196 11.26 -6.09 12.91
CA ARG A 196 11.71 -6.35 14.28
C ARG A 196 12.59 -5.23 14.82
N THR A 197 13.58 -4.79 14.01
CA THR A 197 14.58 -3.79 14.43
C THR A 197 14.23 -2.38 14.00
N PHE A 198 13.28 -2.23 13.06
CA PHE A 198 12.93 -0.99 12.35
C PHE A 198 14.09 -0.38 11.54
N GLU A 199 15.20 -1.09 11.40
CA GLU A 199 16.27 -0.70 10.49
C GLU A 199 15.79 -0.70 9.05
N VAL A 200 16.30 0.24 8.25
CA VAL A 200 15.93 0.41 6.84
C VAL A 200 17.18 0.37 5.98
N SER A 201 17.21 -0.51 4.97
CA SER A 201 18.28 -0.56 3.98
C SER A 201 17.70 -0.81 2.58
N LEU A 202 18.03 0.06 1.64
CA LEU A 202 17.66 -0.10 0.22
C LEU A 202 18.32 -1.33 -0.43
N ASP A 203 19.33 -1.89 0.20
CA ASP A 203 20.02 -3.07 -0.29
C ASP A 203 19.11 -4.32 -0.27
N VAL A 204 18.08 -4.35 0.60
CA VAL A 204 17.06 -5.42 0.60
C VAL A 204 16.37 -5.53 -0.76
N THR A 205 15.87 -4.41 -1.30
CA THR A 205 15.29 -4.41 -2.66
C THR A 205 16.32 -4.77 -3.71
N LEU A 206 17.55 -4.24 -3.63
CA LEU A 206 18.59 -4.46 -4.64
C LEU A 206 19.06 -5.91 -4.71
N GLU A 207 19.12 -6.62 -3.58
CA GLU A 207 19.49 -8.02 -3.49
C GLU A 207 18.38 -8.95 -4.01
N MET A 208 17.10 -8.56 -3.83
CA MET A 208 15.95 -9.42 -4.17
C MET A 208 15.37 -9.13 -5.56
N LYS A 209 15.62 -7.97 -6.16
CA LYS A 209 14.96 -7.53 -7.40
C LYS A 209 15.06 -8.50 -8.58
N ASP A 210 16.20 -9.18 -8.70
CA ASP A 210 16.46 -10.09 -9.83
C ASP A 210 15.71 -11.44 -9.69
N ALA A 211 15.17 -11.73 -8.51
CA ALA A 211 14.30 -12.88 -8.26
C ALA A 211 12.82 -12.57 -8.59
N VAL A 212 12.44 -11.31 -8.76
CA VAL A 212 11.08 -10.93 -9.16
C VAL A 212 10.92 -11.14 -10.66
N PRO A 213 9.95 -11.96 -11.12
CA PRO A 213 9.70 -12.19 -12.54
C PRO A 213 9.30 -10.91 -13.28
N LYS A 214 9.63 -10.82 -14.58
CA LYS A 214 9.40 -9.62 -15.41
C LYS A 214 7.91 -9.32 -15.68
N ASP A 215 7.04 -10.28 -15.48
CA ASP A 215 5.58 -10.14 -15.58
C ASP A 215 4.95 -9.61 -14.28
N ARG A 216 5.76 -9.33 -13.27
CA ARG A 216 5.37 -8.69 -12.02
C ARG A 216 6.00 -7.31 -11.92
N LEU A 217 5.24 -6.35 -11.43
CA LEU A 217 5.77 -5.02 -11.14
C LEU A 217 6.33 -5.00 -9.71
N LEU A 218 7.63 -4.74 -9.61
CA LEU A 218 8.32 -4.57 -8.33
C LEU A 218 8.11 -3.14 -7.81
N VAL A 219 7.58 -3.04 -6.59
CA VAL A 219 7.46 -1.80 -5.81
C VAL A 219 8.47 -1.83 -4.67
N THR A 220 9.31 -0.81 -4.54
CA THR A 220 10.17 -0.65 -3.36
C THR A 220 9.48 0.20 -2.31
N GLU A 221 9.48 -0.27 -1.06
CA GLU A 221 8.80 0.39 0.05
C GLU A 221 9.80 0.75 1.15
N SER A 222 9.60 1.89 1.80
CA SER A 222 10.49 2.43 2.85
C SER A 222 11.89 2.81 2.36
N GLY A 223 12.48 3.84 2.97
CA GLY A 223 13.89 4.20 2.79
C GLY A 223 14.20 5.16 1.64
N ILE A 224 13.23 5.61 0.87
CA ILE A 224 13.43 6.64 -0.16
C ILE A 224 13.29 8.02 0.50
N LEU A 225 14.40 8.71 0.65
CA LEU A 225 14.47 9.97 1.40
C LEU A 225 14.99 11.14 0.57
N VAL A 226 15.89 10.88 -0.38
CA VAL A 226 16.56 11.89 -1.21
C VAL A 226 16.53 11.48 -2.70
N PRO A 227 16.69 12.42 -3.64
CA PRO A 227 16.70 12.10 -5.08
C PRO A 227 17.75 11.06 -5.49
N GLU A 228 18.85 10.97 -4.76
CA GLU A 228 19.92 9.98 -4.99
C GLU A 228 19.43 8.55 -4.74
N ASP A 229 18.51 8.34 -3.77
CA ASP A 229 17.88 7.04 -3.52
C ASP A 229 17.01 6.63 -4.71
N VAL A 230 16.22 7.58 -5.24
CA VAL A 230 15.41 7.36 -6.44
C VAL A 230 16.29 7.01 -7.64
N ALA A 231 17.37 7.78 -7.87
CA ALA A 231 18.32 7.54 -8.95
C ALA A 231 18.99 6.15 -8.81
N LYS A 232 19.39 5.75 -7.58
CA LYS A 232 19.97 4.44 -7.28
C LYS A 232 19.00 3.31 -7.66
N MET A 233 17.74 3.42 -7.26
CA MET A 233 16.72 2.40 -7.58
C MET A 233 16.41 2.34 -9.06
N ARG A 234 16.22 3.48 -9.73
CA ARG A 234 15.93 3.54 -11.16
C ARG A 234 17.09 3.00 -11.99
N ALA A 235 18.34 3.30 -11.63
CA ALA A 235 19.53 2.73 -12.27
C ALA A 235 19.59 1.19 -12.14
N ALA A 236 19.01 0.64 -11.07
CA ALA A 236 18.88 -0.80 -10.85
C ALA A 236 17.63 -1.41 -11.54
N GLY A 237 16.82 -0.61 -12.27
CA GLY A 237 15.62 -1.07 -12.97
C GLY A 237 14.34 -1.04 -12.13
N VAL A 238 14.39 -0.55 -10.88
CA VAL A 238 13.21 -0.41 -10.00
C VAL A 238 12.59 0.95 -10.22
N ASN A 239 11.35 0.99 -10.76
CA ASN A 239 10.68 2.23 -11.18
C ASN A 239 9.36 2.49 -10.46
N ALA A 240 8.92 1.62 -9.53
CA ALA A 240 7.74 1.86 -8.71
C ALA A 240 8.13 1.96 -7.22
N PHE A 241 7.52 2.93 -6.52
CA PHE A 241 7.92 3.38 -5.19
C PHE A 241 6.70 3.60 -4.31
N LEU A 242 6.71 3.09 -3.07
CA LEU A 242 5.74 3.44 -2.04
C LEU A 242 6.42 4.31 -0.99
N VAL A 243 6.01 5.58 -0.90
CA VAL A 243 6.65 6.59 -0.03
C VAL A 243 5.61 7.38 0.75
N GLY A 244 5.84 7.55 2.05
CA GLY A 244 4.91 8.26 2.93
C GLY A 244 5.59 9.22 3.90
N GLU A 245 6.49 8.71 4.76
CA GLU A 245 7.04 9.52 5.86
C GLU A 245 7.68 10.84 5.40
N THR A 246 8.45 10.78 4.32
CA THR A 246 9.13 11.96 3.75
C THR A 246 8.14 13.05 3.36
N PHE A 247 7.03 12.66 2.74
CA PHE A 247 6.00 13.61 2.28
C PHE A 247 5.14 14.12 3.44
N MET A 248 4.76 13.24 4.38
CA MET A 248 3.91 13.61 5.51
C MET A 248 4.58 14.58 6.47
N ARG A 249 5.91 14.62 6.52
CA ARG A 249 6.68 15.58 7.32
C ARG A 249 6.81 16.95 6.67
N ALA A 250 6.61 17.03 5.37
CA ALA A 250 6.69 18.29 4.64
C ALA A 250 5.43 19.14 4.85
N GLU A 251 5.57 20.45 4.78
CA GLU A 251 4.44 21.39 4.81
C GLU A 251 3.49 21.10 3.66
N GLU A 252 4.03 21.01 2.43
CA GLU A 252 3.31 20.69 1.20
C GLU A 252 3.72 19.29 0.67
N PRO A 253 2.90 18.25 0.92
CA PRO A 253 3.24 16.86 0.59
C PRO A 253 3.48 16.62 -0.91
N GLY A 254 2.65 17.20 -1.78
CA GLY A 254 2.78 17.04 -3.23
C GLY A 254 3.99 17.75 -3.80
N GLU A 255 4.39 18.90 -3.21
CA GLU A 255 5.62 19.57 -3.61
C GLU A 255 6.86 18.76 -3.19
N ALA A 256 6.81 18.16 -2.00
CA ALA A 256 7.88 17.26 -1.55
C ALA A 256 8.01 16.03 -2.47
N LEU A 257 6.89 15.47 -2.91
CA LEU A 257 6.87 14.39 -3.90
C LEU A 257 7.50 14.86 -5.21
N ARG A 258 7.08 16.00 -5.75
CA ARG A 258 7.61 16.55 -7.00
C ARG A 258 9.11 16.79 -6.92
N ARG A 259 9.60 17.36 -5.83
CA ARG A 259 11.04 17.59 -5.61
C ARG A 259 11.84 16.29 -5.55
N LEU A 260 11.28 15.26 -4.92
CA LEU A 260 11.96 13.98 -4.74
C LEU A 260 12.08 13.19 -6.04
N PHE A 261 11.04 13.21 -6.89
CA PHE A 261 10.93 12.32 -8.03
C PHE A 261 11.08 13.03 -9.39
N PHE A 262 10.74 14.32 -9.50
CA PHE A 262 10.61 15.04 -10.79
C PHE A 262 11.43 16.34 -10.88
N ALA A 263 12.26 16.69 -9.91
CA ALA A 263 12.99 17.97 -9.86
C ALA A 263 14.17 18.09 -10.86
N HIS A 264 14.35 17.15 -11.75
CA HIS A 264 15.44 17.11 -12.71
C HIS A 264 14.98 17.26 -14.17
N GLU A 265 13.70 17.65 -14.37
CA GLU A 265 13.17 18.03 -15.68
C GLU A 265 13.21 19.54 -15.92
#